data_a7285e7939e3e202c55b0eb725c485a3
#
_entry.id   a7285e7939e3e202c55b0eb725c485a3
#
_cell.length_a   1.000
_cell.length_b   1.000
_cell.length_c   1.000
_cell.angle_alpha   90.00
_cell.angle_beta   90.00
_cell.angle_gamma   90.00
#
_symmetry.space_group_name_H-M   'P 1'
#
loop_
_entity.id
_entity.type
_entity.pdbx_description
1 polymer ?
#
loop_
_entity_poly.entity_id
_entity_poly.type
_entity_poly.pdbx_seq_one_letter_code
_entity_poly.pdbx_strand_id
1 'polypeptide(L)'
;IGEGGAVVGNDEELMDRVWSYHNCGRQFGTMKKPGNNPIVGNNRRMTEYQAAIGLSQIKRIESDTQKRGENAAYLTSRIKDIPGIVPHKLYEGVTRAAYHLYPFRYKKEQFNNVPKEKFMAALRAEGIPCSGGYGPQYRDGLIEDFLTSKNFTRSFPKARLDQYRKELNYPANDQLCQEAVCFTQNLLLGPKQDIDDIANAIEKLYQNRDKLA
;
A
#
# COMPACT_ATOMS: atom_id res chain seq x y z
N ILE A 1 -15.45 2.65 5.93
CA ILE A 1 -15.51 2.58 7.41
C ILE A 1 -14.38 3.36 8.08
N GLY A 2 -13.56 4.08 7.32
CA GLY A 2 -12.33 4.68 7.79
C GLY A 2 -11.26 3.62 8.00
N GLU A 3 -10.87 3.40 9.23
CA GLU A 3 -9.97 2.31 9.59
C GLU A 3 -10.74 1.12 10.15
N GLY A 4 -10.21 -0.09 9.93
CA GLY A 4 -10.77 -1.33 10.44
C GLY A 4 -10.10 -2.54 9.81
N GLY A 5 -10.35 -3.71 10.38
CA GLY A 5 -9.82 -4.96 9.87
C GLY A 5 -10.49 -6.15 10.53
N ALA A 6 -10.23 -7.32 10.00
CA ALA A 6 -10.68 -8.59 10.56
C ALA A 6 -9.55 -9.60 10.56
N VAL A 7 -9.48 -10.40 11.61
CA VAL A 7 -8.62 -11.58 11.67
C VAL A 7 -9.51 -12.80 11.62
N VAL A 8 -9.23 -13.72 10.72
CA VAL A 8 -9.97 -14.97 10.55
C VAL A 8 -8.99 -16.14 10.53
N GLY A 9 -9.40 -17.28 11.06
CA GLY A 9 -8.55 -18.47 11.11
C GLY A 9 -9.30 -19.67 11.66
N ASN A 10 -8.70 -20.86 11.50
CA ASN A 10 -9.24 -22.14 11.98
C ASN A 10 -8.55 -22.67 13.26
N ASP A 11 -7.56 -21.94 13.75
CA ASP A 11 -6.89 -22.26 15.02
C ASP A 11 -7.65 -21.57 16.15
N GLU A 12 -8.39 -22.36 16.93
CA GLU A 12 -9.26 -21.87 18.00
C GLU A 12 -8.45 -21.16 19.09
N GLU A 13 -7.31 -21.70 19.53
CA GLU A 13 -6.48 -21.09 20.57
C GLU A 13 -5.95 -19.73 20.11
N LEU A 14 -5.50 -19.64 18.86
CA LEU A 14 -5.05 -18.39 18.27
C LEU A 14 -6.18 -17.37 18.18
N MET A 15 -7.38 -17.78 17.74
CA MET A 15 -8.52 -16.89 17.62
C MET A 15 -9.00 -16.37 18.98
N ASP A 16 -9.02 -17.23 20.01
CA ASP A 16 -9.34 -16.83 21.37
C ASP A 16 -8.33 -15.83 21.93
N ARG A 17 -7.06 -16.02 21.62
CA ARG A 17 -5.98 -15.07 21.99
C ARG A 17 -6.14 -13.74 21.28
N VAL A 18 -6.46 -13.73 19.98
CA VAL A 18 -6.76 -12.53 19.19
C VAL A 18 -7.96 -11.79 19.77
N TRP A 19 -9.04 -12.53 20.10
CA TRP A 19 -10.22 -11.95 20.74
C TRP A 19 -9.89 -11.33 22.09
N SER A 20 -9.15 -12.02 22.94
CA SER A 20 -8.71 -11.52 24.24
C SER A 20 -7.87 -10.24 24.08
N TYR A 21 -6.91 -10.24 23.16
CA TYR A 21 -6.06 -9.08 22.89
C TYR A 21 -6.85 -7.84 22.46
N HIS A 22 -7.76 -7.99 21.46
CA HIS A 22 -8.53 -6.86 20.96
C HIS A 22 -9.57 -6.33 21.96
N ASN A 23 -9.92 -7.13 22.97
CA ASN A 23 -10.91 -6.81 24.00
C ASN A 23 -10.27 -6.58 25.38
N CYS A 24 -9.24 -5.75 25.45
CA CYS A 24 -8.54 -5.34 26.67
C CYS A 24 -7.89 -6.49 27.45
N GLY A 25 -7.56 -7.60 26.81
CA GLY A 25 -6.97 -8.80 27.46
C GLY A 25 -7.96 -9.65 28.25
N ARG A 26 -9.28 -9.45 28.09
CA ARG A 26 -10.32 -10.18 28.84
C ARG A 26 -10.32 -11.67 28.51
N GLN A 27 -10.77 -12.48 29.48
CA GLN A 27 -10.92 -13.92 29.28
C GLN A 27 -11.92 -14.24 28.18
N PHE A 28 -11.58 -15.22 27.33
CA PHE A 28 -12.47 -15.79 26.33
C PHE A 28 -12.01 -17.19 25.96
N GLY A 29 -12.95 -18.10 25.72
CA GLY A 29 -12.69 -19.46 25.24
C GLY A 29 -11.62 -20.19 26.05
N THR A 30 -10.55 -20.59 25.38
CA THR A 30 -9.39 -21.30 25.96
C THR A 30 -8.49 -20.40 26.82
N MET A 31 -8.60 -19.07 26.68
CA MET A 31 -7.78 -18.09 27.41
C MET A 31 -8.27 -17.85 28.83
N LYS A 32 -8.16 -18.89 29.70
CA LYS A 32 -8.56 -18.85 31.10
C LYS A 32 -7.34 -18.87 32.01
N LYS A 33 -7.16 -17.84 32.85
CA LYS A 33 -6.13 -17.74 33.86
C LYS A 33 -6.72 -17.15 35.14
N PRO A 34 -6.11 -17.34 36.30
CA PRO A 34 -6.48 -16.60 37.50
C PRO A 34 -6.43 -15.09 37.22
N GLY A 35 -7.48 -14.38 37.61
CA GLY A 35 -7.69 -12.96 37.27
C GLY A 35 -8.52 -12.78 36.02
N ASN A 36 -8.92 -11.52 35.75
CA ASN A 36 -9.86 -11.20 34.67
C ASN A 36 -9.20 -11.03 33.29
N ASN A 37 -7.88 -10.78 33.27
CA ASN A 37 -7.14 -10.47 32.05
C ASN A 37 -5.93 -11.43 31.91
N PRO A 38 -6.05 -12.53 31.15
CA PRO A 38 -4.98 -13.52 30.98
C PRO A 38 -3.80 -13.00 30.18
N ILE A 39 -3.97 -11.95 29.40
CA ILE A 39 -2.92 -11.31 28.60
C ILE A 39 -3.03 -9.79 28.66
N VAL A 40 -1.94 -9.10 28.33
CA VAL A 40 -1.99 -7.66 28.04
C VAL A 40 -2.67 -7.45 26.70
N GLY A 41 -3.72 -6.64 26.68
CA GLY A 41 -4.48 -6.36 25.48
C GLY A 41 -4.87 -4.89 25.37
N ASN A 42 -5.56 -4.56 24.30
CA ASN A 42 -5.97 -3.20 24.00
C ASN A 42 -7.46 -3.16 23.58
N ASN A 43 -8.08 -1.98 23.60
CA ASN A 43 -9.39 -1.81 23.02
C ASN A 43 -9.27 -1.59 21.50
N ARG A 44 -9.46 -2.66 20.75
CA ARG A 44 -9.45 -2.67 19.27
C ARG A 44 -10.81 -3.07 18.70
N ARG A 45 -11.88 -2.93 19.48
CA ARG A 45 -13.23 -3.27 19.05
C ARG A 45 -13.70 -2.29 17.98
N MET A 46 -14.26 -2.83 16.91
CA MET A 46 -14.98 -2.06 15.89
C MET A 46 -16.23 -1.44 16.51
N THR A 47 -16.56 -0.21 16.16
CA THR A 47 -17.80 0.43 16.58
C THR A 47 -18.99 -0.11 15.77
N GLU A 48 -20.20 -0.06 16.34
CA GLU A 48 -21.39 -0.63 15.68
C GLU A 48 -21.74 0.07 14.36
N TYR A 49 -21.56 1.38 14.26
CA TYR A 49 -21.79 2.09 13.01
C TYR A 49 -20.72 1.80 11.95
N GLN A 50 -19.46 1.57 12.34
CA GLN A 50 -18.45 1.04 11.40
C GLN A 50 -18.83 -0.34 10.89
N ALA A 51 -19.32 -1.22 11.78
CA ALA A 51 -19.81 -2.54 11.40
C ALA A 51 -21.02 -2.46 10.46
N ALA A 52 -21.97 -1.57 10.72
CA ALA A 52 -23.14 -1.35 9.89
C ALA A 52 -22.76 -0.88 8.48
N ILE A 53 -21.83 0.05 8.36
CA ILE A 53 -21.27 0.49 7.07
C ILE A 53 -20.53 -0.69 6.40
N GLY A 54 -19.73 -1.44 7.17
CA GLY A 54 -18.99 -2.61 6.70
C GLY A 54 -19.90 -3.67 6.10
N LEU A 55 -21.03 -3.98 6.74
CA LEU A 55 -22.04 -4.92 6.23
C LEU A 55 -22.64 -4.47 4.89
N SER A 56 -22.75 -3.19 4.66
CA SER A 56 -23.18 -2.65 3.36
C SER A 56 -22.08 -2.77 2.29
N GLN A 57 -20.83 -2.46 2.67
CA GLN A 57 -19.70 -2.49 1.75
C GLN A 57 -19.31 -3.91 1.32
N ILE A 58 -19.41 -4.89 2.23
CA ILE A 58 -19.02 -6.29 1.94
C ILE A 58 -19.87 -6.91 0.83
N LYS A 59 -21.08 -6.42 0.62
CA LYS A 59 -21.99 -6.92 -0.43
C LYS A 59 -21.46 -6.71 -1.86
N ARG A 60 -20.61 -5.71 -2.04
CA ARG A 60 -20.04 -5.37 -3.36
C ARG A 60 -18.52 -5.63 -3.47
N ILE A 61 -17.87 -6.10 -2.41
CA ILE A 61 -16.42 -6.27 -2.39
C ILE A 61 -15.96 -7.25 -3.47
N GLU A 62 -16.73 -8.28 -3.74
CA GLU A 62 -16.44 -9.30 -4.75
C GLU A 62 -16.45 -8.68 -6.15
N SER A 63 -17.58 -8.07 -6.54
CA SER A 63 -17.74 -7.45 -7.87
C SER A 63 -16.77 -6.30 -8.09
N ASP A 64 -16.56 -5.45 -7.08
CA ASP A 64 -15.61 -4.33 -7.17
C ASP A 64 -14.16 -4.83 -7.30
N THR A 65 -13.79 -5.90 -6.60
CA THR A 65 -12.44 -6.47 -6.69
C THR A 65 -12.20 -7.14 -8.04
N GLN A 66 -13.19 -7.85 -8.56
CA GLN A 66 -13.13 -8.43 -9.89
C GLN A 66 -12.96 -7.33 -10.93
N LYS A 67 -13.79 -6.29 -10.88
CA LYS A 67 -13.73 -5.15 -11.83
C LYS A 67 -12.37 -4.45 -11.78
N ARG A 68 -11.81 -4.20 -10.58
CA ARG A 68 -10.47 -3.65 -10.45
C ARG A 68 -9.42 -4.55 -11.08
N GLY A 69 -9.50 -5.86 -10.90
CA GLY A 69 -8.59 -6.83 -11.50
C GLY A 69 -8.63 -6.81 -13.03
N GLU A 70 -9.83 -6.82 -13.61
CA GLU A 70 -10.04 -6.76 -15.06
C GLU A 70 -9.51 -5.45 -15.66
N ASN A 71 -9.86 -4.32 -15.05
CA ASN A 71 -9.41 -3.00 -15.49
C ASN A 71 -7.88 -2.82 -15.31
N ALA A 72 -7.29 -3.35 -14.23
CA ALA A 72 -5.85 -3.33 -14.02
C ALA A 72 -5.09 -4.15 -15.09
N ALA A 73 -5.60 -5.34 -15.41
CA ALA A 73 -5.02 -6.17 -16.48
C ALA A 73 -5.14 -5.48 -17.83
N TYR A 74 -6.29 -4.86 -18.10
CA TYR A 74 -6.50 -4.11 -19.32
C TYR A 74 -5.58 -2.89 -19.41
N LEU A 75 -5.49 -2.07 -18.36
CA LEU A 75 -4.55 -0.93 -18.31
C LEU A 75 -3.11 -1.39 -18.53
N THR A 76 -2.70 -2.46 -17.86
CA THR A 76 -1.36 -3.06 -18.04
C THR A 76 -1.10 -3.41 -19.49
N SER A 77 -2.06 -4.03 -20.19
CA SER A 77 -1.93 -4.39 -21.60
C SER A 77 -1.76 -3.19 -22.52
N ARG A 78 -2.38 -2.05 -22.16
CA ARG A 78 -2.34 -0.81 -22.94
C ARG A 78 -1.02 -0.04 -22.76
N ILE A 79 -0.42 -0.08 -21.55
CA ILE A 79 0.73 0.78 -21.24
C ILE A 79 2.08 0.05 -21.19
N LYS A 80 2.11 -1.29 -21.18
CA LYS A 80 3.34 -2.09 -21.01
C LYS A 80 4.38 -1.89 -22.10
N ASP A 81 3.94 -1.52 -23.30
CA ASP A 81 4.81 -1.33 -24.46
C ASP A 81 5.23 0.15 -24.66
N ILE A 82 4.77 1.07 -23.81
CA ILE A 82 5.22 2.47 -23.81
C ILE A 82 6.62 2.53 -23.19
N PRO A 83 7.66 2.97 -23.91
CA PRO A 83 9.00 3.02 -23.38
C PRO A 83 9.06 3.88 -22.11
N GLY A 84 9.70 3.36 -21.09
CA GLY A 84 9.84 4.03 -19.79
C GLY A 84 8.66 3.83 -18.82
N ILE A 85 7.59 3.19 -19.24
CA ILE A 85 6.49 2.79 -18.37
C ILE A 85 6.60 1.29 -18.10
N VAL A 86 6.78 0.93 -16.82
CA VAL A 86 6.93 -0.48 -16.42
C VAL A 86 5.84 -0.82 -15.39
N PRO A 87 4.71 -1.40 -15.85
CA PRO A 87 3.66 -1.84 -14.93
C PRO A 87 4.17 -2.85 -13.89
N HIS A 88 3.50 -2.90 -12.76
CA HIS A 88 3.79 -3.90 -11.74
C HIS A 88 3.56 -5.32 -12.27
N LYS A 89 4.26 -6.27 -11.68
CA LYS A 89 4.11 -7.69 -11.98
C LYS A 89 3.42 -8.39 -10.81
N LEU A 90 2.43 -9.20 -11.09
CA LEU A 90 1.90 -10.15 -10.12
C LEU A 90 2.84 -11.37 -10.06
N TYR A 91 3.19 -11.78 -8.83
CA TYR A 91 4.03 -12.95 -8.61
C TYR A 91 3.24 -14.23 -8.81
N GLU A 92 3.96 -15.32 -9.08
CA GLU A 92 3.39 -16.65 -9.12
C GLU A 92 2.70 -16.99 -7.80
N GLY A 93 1.56 -17.66 -7.87
CA GLY A 93 0.73 -17.98 -6.69
C GLY A 93 -0.21 -16.88 -6.23
N VAL A 94 -0.11 -15.65 -6.77
CA VAL A 94 -1.13 -14.62 -6.51
C VAL A 94 -2.39 -14.95 -7.28
N THR A 95 -3.41 -15.40 -6.57
CA THR A 95 -4.72 -15.73 -7.16
C THR A 95 -5.60 -14.50 -7.37
N ARG A 96 -5.39 -13.44 -6.57
CA ARG A 96 -6.20 -12.23 -6.60
C ARG A 96 -5.46 -11.03 -6.02
N ALA A 97 -5.50 -9.91 -6.71
CA ALA A 97 -5.00 -8.62 -6.23
C ALA A 97 -6.18 -7.67 -5.95
N ALA A 98 -6.21 -7.06 -4.77
CA ALA A 98 -7.26 -6.11 -4.37
C ALA A 98 -7.08 -4.71 -4.95
N TYR A 99 -5.87 -4.38 -5.40
CA TYR A 99 -5.50 -3.08 -5.97
C TYR A 99 -5.86 -1.88 -5.09
N HIS A 100 -5.39 -1.88 -3.84
CA HIS A 100 -5.39 -0.66 -3.03
C HIS A 100 -4.77 0.51 -3.80
N LEU A 101 -3.64 0.25 -4.47
CA LEU A 101 -3.00 1.11 -5.45
C LEU A 101 -2.68 0.28 -6.70
N TYR A 102 -2.69 0.92 -7.86
CA TYR A 102 -2.12 0.39 -9.11
C TYR A 102 -0.78 1.09 -9.35
N PRO A 103 0.36 0.45 -9.04
CA PRO A 103 1.67 1.04 -9.22
C PRO A 103 2.26 0.71 -10.59
N PHE A 104 3.04 1.63 -11.12
CA PHE A 104 3.97 1.40 -12.22
C PHE A 104 5.26 2.19 -11.98
N ARG A 105 6.33 1.81 -12.65
CA ARG A 105 7.61 2.52 -12.58
C ARG A 105 7.73 3.43 -13.79
N TYR A 106 8.11 4.67 -13.53
CA TYR A 106 8.41 5.69 -14.52
C TYR A 106 9.92 5.81 -14.68
N LYS A 107 10.44 5.51 -15.88
CA LYS A 107 11.86 5.58 -16.24
C LYS A 107 12.10 6.87 -17.00
N LYS A 108 12.56 7.91 -16.30
CA LYS A 108 12.78 9.26 -16.87
C LYS A 108 13.72 9.27 -18.07
N GLU A 109 14.66 8.31 -18.14
CA GLU A 109 15.64 8.18 -19.23
C GLU A 109 14.97 7.98 -20.60
N GLN A 110 13.76 7.39 -20.63
CA GLN A 110 12.95 7.22 -21.82
C GLN A 110 12.03 8.42 -22.11
N PHE A 111 12.00 9.40 -21.21
CA PHE A 111 11.23 10.64 -21.30
C PHE A 111 12.12 11.87 -21.30
N ASN A 112 13.27 11.81 -22.00
CA ASN A 112 14.24 12.91 -22.08
C ASN A 112 14.69 13.47 -20.73
N ASN A 113 14.81 12.59 -19.73
CA ASN A 113 15.13 12.91 -18.34
C ASN A 113 14.15 13.87 -17.65
N VAL A 114 12.91 13.96 -18.12
CA VAL A 114 11.85 14.70 -17.43
C VAL A 114 11.70 14.17 -16.00
N PRO A 115 11.77 15.02 -14.97
CA PRO A 115 11.57 14.58 -13.58
C PRO A 115 10.20 13.96 -13.37
N LYS A 116 10.11 12.96 -12.49
CA LYS A 116 8.84 12.28 -12.16
C LYS A 116 7.75 13.26 -11.72
N GLU A 117 8.12 14.29 -10.99
CA GLU A 117 7.20 15.32 -10.50
C GLU A 117 6.55 16.09 -11.66
N LYS A 118 7.33 16.43 -12.70
CA LYS A 118 6.81 17.07 -13.92
C LYS A 118 5.89 16.12 -14.71
N PHE A 119 6.29 14.85 -14.86
CA PHE A 119 5.44 13.82 -15.48
C PHE A 119 4.11 13.69 -14.76
N MET A 120 4.13 13.56 -13.43
CA MET A 120 2.90 13.47 -12.62
C MET A 120 2.06 14.75 -12.69
N ALA A 121 2.68 15.92 -12.74
CA ALA A 121 1.97 17.19 -12.92
C ALA A 121 1.26 17.25 -14.28
N ALA A 122 1.94 16.84 -15.34
CA ALA A 122 1.36 16.77 -16.68
C ALA A 122 0.22 15.74 -16.74
N LEU A 123 0.37 14.58 -16.10
CA LEU A 123 -0.68 13.55 -16.05
C LEU A 123 -1.93 14.07 -15.32
N ARG A 124 -1.75 14.81 -14.23
CA ARG A 124 -2.87 15.48 -13.53
C ARG A 124 -3.52 16.58 -14.39
N ALA A 125 -2.73 17.30 -15.19
CA ALA A 125 -3.27 18.30 -16.13
C ALA A 125 -4.11 17.65 -17.24
N GLU A 126 -3.83 16.40 -17.62
CA GLU A 126 -4.70 15.59 -18.50
C GLU A 126 -5.93 15.04 -17.75
N GLY A 127 -6.14 15.37 -16.47
CA GLY A 127 -7.28 14.93 -15.68
C GLY A 127 -7.08 13.59 -14.97
N ILE A 128 -5.89 13.00 -15.00
CA ILE A 128 -5.61 11.69 -14.39
C ILE A 128 -4.94 11.87 -13.02
N PRO A 129 -5.65 11.64 -11.89
CA PRO A 129 -5.08 11.73 -10.55
C PRO A 129 -4.00 10.66 -10.34
N CYS A 130 -2.85 11.07 -9.84
CA CYS A 130 -1.76 10.15 -9.52
C CYS A 130 -0.91 10.66 -8.35
N SER A 131 -0.15 9.74 -7.73
CA SER A 131 0.77 10.03 -6.64
C SER A 131 2.12 9.33 -6.87
N GLY A 132 3.16 9.78 -6.17
CA GLY A 132 4.50 9.15 -6.22
C GLY A 132 4.65 7.92 -5.32
N GLY A 133 3.56 7.44 -4.69
CA GLY A 133 3.65 6.38 -3.69
C GLY A 133 4.33 6.83 -2.40
N TYR A 134 5.02 5.92 -1.75
CA TYR A 134 5.72 6.16 -0.49
C TYR A 134 7.19 6.51 -0.71
N GLY A 135 7.75 7.37 0.14
CA GLY A 135 9.20 7.59 0.23
C GLY A 135 9.93 6.44 0.93
N PRO A 136 11.26 6.44 0.93
CA PRO A 136 12.05 5.42 1.63
C PRO A 136 11.92 5.58 3.15
N GLN A 137 11.00 4.84 3.76
CA GLN A 137 10.63 4.96 5.18
C GLN A 137 11.80 4.75 6.14
N TYR A 138 12.81 3.96 5.76
CA TYR A 138 14.00 3.76 6.60
C TYR A 138 14.88 5.02 6.73
N ARG A 139 14.67 6.03 5.88
CA ARG A 139 15.30 7.36 5.97
C ARG A 139 14.41 8.38 6.69
N ASP A 140 13.23 7.98 7.10
CA ASP A 140 12.34 8.84 7.86
C ASP A 140 12.91 9.07 9.27
N GLY A 141 12.77 10.27 9.80
CA GLY A 141 13.20 10.64 11.15
C GLY A 141 12.69 9.70 12.24
N LEU A 142 11.56 9.02 11.97
CA LEU A 142 10.97 8.03 12.88
C LEU A 142 11.94 6.92 13.30
N ILE A 143 12.78 6.42 12.39
CA ILE A 143 13.78 5.38 12.72
C ILE A 143 14.84 5.95 13.67
N GLU A 144 15.31 7.15 13.43
CA GLU A 144 16.29 7.79 14.32
C GLU A 144 15.67 8.11 15.68
N ASP A 145 14.40 8.53 15.74
CA ASP A 145 13.66 8.74 16.97
C ASP A 145 13.57 7.45 17.81
N PHE A 146 13.32 6.30 17.17
CA PHE A 146 13.36 5.01 17.85
C PHE A 146 14.76 4.67 18.38
N LEU A 147 15.79 4.81 17.54
CA LEU A 147 17.17 4.45 17.90
C LEU A 147 17.75 5.33 19.02
N THR A 148 17.26 6.56 19.16
CA THR A 148 17.65 7.51 20.21
C THR A 148 16.71 7.45 21.44
N SER A 149 15.57 6.77 21.32
CA SER A 149 14.58 6.71 22.39
C SER A 149 15.15 6.05 23.67
N LYS A 150 14.64 6.49 24.81
CA LYS A 150 15.02 5.95 26.13
C LYS A 150 14.84 4.43 26.22
N ASN A 151 13.82 3.88 25.57
CA ASN A 151 13.54 2.45 25.60
C ASN A 151 14.59 1.67 24.81
N PHE A 152 14.91 2.10 23.57
CA PHE A 152 15.90 1.42 22.73
C PHE A 152 17.30 1.54 23.30
N THR A 153 17.72 2.71 23.79
CA THR A 153 19.04 2.92 24.40
C THR A 153 19.24 2.15 25.71
N ARG A 154 18.16 1.79 26.41
CA ARG A 154 18.21 0.90 27.59
C ARG A 154 18.24 -0.57 27.21
N SER A 155 17.59 -0.95 26.11
CA SER A 155 17.42 -2.36 25.69
C SER A 155 18.56 -2.86 24.82
N PHE A 156 19.27 -1.96 24.12
CA PHE A 156 20.31 -2.32 23.17
C PHE A 156 21.61 -1.54 23.44
N PRO A 157 22.78 -2.19 23.36
CA PRO A 157 24.07 -1.52 23.45
C PRO A 157 24.23 -0.50 22.31
N LYS A 158 24.93 0.61 22.60
CA LYS A 158 25.21 1.66 21.61
C LYS A 158 25.84 1.10 20.33
N ALA A 159 26.79 0.17 20.46
CA ALA A 159 27.44 -0.46 19.30
C ALA A 159 26.43 -1.17 18.37
N ARG A 160 25.39 -1.84 18.91
CA ARG A 160 24.34 -2.49 18.11
C ARG A 160 23.47 -1.46 17.39
N LEU A 161 23.12 -0.36 18.04
CA LEU A 161 22.33 0.72 17.44
C LEU A 161 23.12 1.43 16.33
N ASP A 162 24.41 1.67 16.54
CA ASP A 162 25.30 2.27 15.52
C ASP A 162 25.51 1.33 14.34
N GLN A 163 25.62 0.02 14.59
CA GLN A 163 25.68 -0.99 13.52
C GLN A 163 24.39 -1.00 12.71
N TYR A 164 23.21 -0.98 13.36
CA TYR A 164 21.91 -0.95 12.69
C TYR A 164 21.82 0.25 11.75
N ARG A 165 22.24 1.46 12.16
CA ARG A 165 22.29 2.65 11.28
C ARG A 165 23.12 2.43 10.02
N LYS A 166 24.27 1.75 10.15
CA LYS A 166 25.14 1.44 9.00
C LYS A 166 24.54 0.40 8.05
N GLU A 167 23.70 -0.48 8.57
CA GLU A 167 23.00 -1.53 7.81
C GLU A 167 21.79 -0.99 7.02
N LEU A 168 21.31 0.23 7.34
CA LEU A 168 20.18 0.87 6.64
C LEU A 168 20.60 1.35 5.24
N ASN A 169 20.68 0.41 4.32
CA ASN A 169 21.03 0.67 2.92
C ASN A 169 20.22 -0.24 2.00
N TYR A 170 19.21 0.32 1.34
CA TYR A 170 18.27 -0.41 0.50
C TYR A 170 18.16 0.23 -0.89
N PRO A 171 19.19 0.11 -1.76
CA PRO A 171 19.24 0.83 -3.04
C PRO A 171 18.10 0.47 -3.99
N ALA A 172 17.65 -0.79 -3.99
CA ALA A 172 16.49 -1.22 -4.79
C ALA A 172 15.19 -0.53 -4.34
N ASN A 173 14.99 -0.36 -3.01
CA ASN A 173 13.86 0.38 -2.46
C ASN A 173 13.95 1.87 -2.82
N ASP A 174 15.13 2.46 -2.71
CA ASP A 174 15.35 3.87 -3.07
C ASP A 174 15.01 4.13 -4.54
N GLN A 175 15.49 3.24 -5.42
CA GLN A 175 15.17 3.32 -6.84
C GLN A 175 13.67 3.18 -7.08
N LEU A 176 13.00 2.22 -6.42
CA LEU A 176 11.56 2.05 -6.55
C LEU A 176 10.81 3.30 -6.10
N CYS A 177 11.17 3.91 -4.98
CA CYS A 177 10.55 5.13 -4.48
C CYS A 177 10.75 6.33 -5.45
N GLN A 178 11.89 6.39 -6.12
CA GLN A 178 12.17 7.43 -7.12
C GLN A 178 11.33 7.25 -8.39
N GLU A 179 11.03 6.01 -8.78
CA GLU A 179 10.36 5.68 -10.03
C GLU A 179 8.87 5.44 -9.89
N ALA A 180 8.38 5.09 -8.70
CA ALA A 180 6.99 4.71 -8.50
C ALA A 180 6.02 5.85 -8.80
N VAL A 181 5.00 5.54 -9.60
CA VAL A 181 3.78 6.32 -9.81
C VAL A 181 2.60 5.41 -9.54
N CYS A 182 1.61 5.90 -8.82
CA CYS A 182 0.49 5.10 -8.35
C CYS A 182 -0.84 5.75 -8.70
N PHE A 183 -1.79 4.93 -9.14
CA PHE A 183 -3.20 5.27 -9.22
C PHE A 183 -3.94 4.69 -8.02
N THR A 184 -4.94 5.39 -7.53
CA THR A 184 -5.81 4.91 -6.44
C THR A 184 -6.86 3.93 -6.96
N GLN A 185 -7.33 3.06 -6.09
CA GLN A 185 -8.24 1.95 -6.39
C GLN A 185 -9.54 2.35 -7.12
N ASN A 186 -10.04 3.55 -6.88
CA ASN A 186 -11.27 4.05 -7.47
C ASN A 186 -11.17 4.28 -8.97
N LEU A 187 -9.98 4.63 -9.50
CA LEU A 187 -9.77 4.78 -10.94
C LEU A 187 -9.98 3.47 -11.71
N LEU A 188 -9.81 2.33 -11.04
CA LEU A 188 -10.04 1.01 -11.63
C LEU A 188 -11.51 0.54 -11.54
N LEU A 189 -12.42 1.35 -10.98
CA LEU A 189 -13.86 1.01 -10.88
C LEU A 189 -14.70 1.65 -11.99
N GLY A 190 -14.12 2.52 -12.79
CA GLY A 190 -14.78 3.16 -13.93
C GLY A 190 -15.11 2.21 -15.08
N PRO A 191 -15.83 2.69 -16.08
CA PRO A 191 -16.02 1.96 -17.33
C PRO A 191 -14.68 1.81 -18.08
N LYS A 192 -14.65 0.96 -19.10
CA LYS A 192 -13.46 0.71 -19.91
C LYS A 192 -12.91 1.98 -20.57
N GLN A 193 -13.79 2.91 -20.92
CA GLN A 193 -13.41 4.21 -21.49
C GLN A 193 -12.48 5.00 -20.57
N ASP A 194 -12.76 5.02 -19.27
CA ASP A 194 -11.91 5.72 -18.30
C ASP A 194 -10.49 5.11 -18.26
N ILE A 195 -10.38 3.80 -18.44
CA ILE A 195 -9.08 3.11 -18.52
C ILE A 195 -8.35 3.45 -19.82
N ASP A 196 -9.09 3.58 -20.92
CA ASP A 196 -8.54 4.05 -22.19
C ASP A 196 -8.03 5.49 -22.06
N ASP A 197 -8.76 6.37 -21.37
CA ASP A 197 -8.36 7.76 -21.16
C ASP A 197 -7.06 7.84 -20.34
N ILE A 198 -6.90 6.99 -19.31
CA ILE A 198 -5.65 6.88 -18.54
C ILE A 198 -4.49 6.46 -19.47
N ALA A 199 -4.70 5.42 -20.26
CA ALA A 199 -3.66 4.90 -21.15
C ALA A 199 -3.28 5.92 -22.23
N ASN A 200 -4.28 6.57 -22.84
CA ASN A 200 -4.10 7.60 -23.87
C ASN A 200 -3.36 8.83 -23.31
N ALA A 201 -3.65 9.23 -22.08
CA ALA A 201 -2.93 10.32 -21.42
C ALA A 201 -1.43 9.99 -21.26
N ILE A 202 -1.10 8.78 -20.78
CA ILE A 202 0.30 8.33 -20.65
C ILE A 202 0.99 8.30 -22.02
N GLU A 203 0.33 7.76 -23.04
CA GLU A 203 0.86 7.69 -24.40
C GLU A 203 1.07 9.10 -25.00
N LYS A 204 0.12 10.02 -24.82
CA LYS A 204 0.23 11.42 -25.22
C LYS A 204 1.44 12.10 -24.59
N LEU A 205 1.67 11.88 -23.28
CA LEU A 205 2.84 12.43 -22.60
C LEU A 205 4.14 11.84 -23.16
N TYR A 206 4.17 10.56 -23.49
CA TYR A 206 5.35 9.95 -24.13
C TYR A 206 5.61 10.55 -25.51
N GLN A 207 4.59 10.69 -26.34
CA GLN A 207 4.70 11.26 -27.69
C GLN A 207 5.14 12.74 -27.68
N ASN A 208 4.77 13.49 -26.63
CA ASN A 208 5.10 14.90 -26.46
C ASN A 208 6.19 15.16 -25.40
N ARG A 209 7.00 14.16 -25.06
CA ARG A 209 8.01 14.26 -23.99
C ARG A 209 9.03 15.38 -24.19
N ASP A 210 9.30 15.76 -25.45
CA ASP A 210 10.18 16.90 -25.76
C ASP A 210 9.63 18.24 -25.25
N LYS A 211 8.31 18.35 -25.12
CA LYS A 211 7.62 19.55 -24.62
C LYS A 211 7.49 19.55 -23.09
N LEU A 212 7.79 18.42 -22.44
CA LEU A 212 7.76 18.30 -20.98
C LEU A 212 9.12 18.66 -20.34
N ALA A 213 10.18 18.75 -21.13
CA ALA A 213 11.55 19.02 -20.65
C ALA A 213 11.73 20.42 -20.03
#